data_39592349340914c941a3535c9fbaa3c9
#
_entry.id   39592349340914c941a3535c9fbaa3c9
#
_cell.length_a   1.000
_cell.length_b   1.000
_cell.length_c   1.000
_cell.angle_alpha   90.00
_cell.angle_beta   90.00
_cell.angle_gamma   90.00
#
_symmetry.space_group_name_H-M   'P 1'
#
loop_
_entity.id
_entity.type
_entity.pdbx_description
1 polymer ?
#
loop_
_entity_poly.entity_id
_entity_poly.type
_entity_poly.pdbx_seq_one_letter_code
_entity_poly.pdbx_strand_id
1 'polypeptide(L)'
;MQSDKVLNLPAGYFGIVLGTIGMGFAWRYASQVWQVSHWLGDGLVILAMIIWGLLTSAFITRLIRFPHSVLAEVRHPVLSSFVSLFPATTMLVAIGFVPWFRPLAVCLFSFGVVVQLAYAAWQTAGLWRGSHPEEATTPGLYLPTVANNFISAMACGALGYTAAGLVYLGAGVFSWLSLEPVILQRLRSSGELPTALRTSLGIQLAPALVACSAWLSVNGGEGDTLAKMLFGYGLLQLLFMLRLMPWYLSQPFNASFWSFSFGVSALATTGLHLGSGSDNGFFHTLAVPLFIFTNFIIAILLIRTFALLMQGKLLIRTERAVLMKAEDKE
;
A
#
# COMPACT_ATOMS: atom_id res chain seq x y z
N MET A 1 23.37 15.79 30.23
CA MET A 1 23.02 14.46 29.74
C MET A 1 22.35 14.63 28.37
N GLN A 2 23.07 14.34 27.28
CA GLN A 2 22.44 14.25 25.97
C GLN A 2 21.49 13.03 26.03
N SER A 3 20.20 13.26 25.93
CA SER A 3 19.24 12.16 25.83
C SER A 3 19.55 11.38 24.54
N ASP A 4 19.90 10.12 24.67
CA ASP A 4 20.21 9.20 23.57
C ASP A 4 18.91 8.96 22.77
N LYS A 5 18.66 9.82 21.79
CA LYS A 5 17.48 9.73 20.91
C LYS A 5 17.76 8.76 19.76
N VAL A 6 16.98 7.73 19.67
CA VAL A 6 17.06 6.70 18.64
C VAL A 6 15.98 6.93 17.59
N LEU A 7 16.33 6.67 16.32
CA LEU A 7 15.41 6.71 15.20
C LEU A 7 14.36 5.60 15.35
N ASN A 8 13.09 5.97 15.46
CA ASN A 8 11.96 5.07 15.57
C ASN A 8 11.01 5.29 14.40
N LEU A 9 11.16 4.50 13.32
CA LEU A 9 10.32 4.59 12.14
C LEU A 9 9.27 3.47 12.18
N PRO A 10 7.97 3.80 12.36
CA PRO A 10 6.89 2.83 12.27
C PRO A 10 6.79 2.18 10.90
N ALA A 11 6.27 0.94 10.84
CA ALA A 11 6.07 0.21 9.59
C ALA A 11 5.16 0.93 8.58
N GLY A 12 4.28 1.81 9.04
CA GLY A 12 3.45 2.65 8.18
C GLY A 12 4.23 3.51 7.17
N TYR A 13 5.51 3.80 7.42
CA TYR A 13 6.37 4.54 6.46
C TYR A 13 6.62 3.78 5.16
N PHE A 14 6.49 2.47 5.14
CA PHE A 14 6.52 1.67 3.89
C PHE A 14 5.42 2.09 2.91
N GLY A 15 4.38 2.80 3.35
CA GLY A 15 3.39 3.42 2.46
C GLY A 15 4.01 4.38 1.44
N ILE A 16 5.15 5.03 1.76
CA ILE A 16 5.90 5.89 0.84
C ILE A 16 6.41 5.06 -0.36
N VAL A 17 6.97 3.89 -0.07
CA VAL A 17 7.44 2.95 -1.11
C VAL A 17 6.27 2.48 -1.97
N LEU A 18 5.17 2.10 -1.32
CA LEU A 18 3.98 1.55 -1.96
C LEU A 18 3.44 2.48 -3.06
N GLY A 19 3.26 3.76 -2.74
CA GLY A 19 2.75 4.74 -3.69
C GLY A 19 3.76 5.15 -4.75
N THR A 20 5.03 5.33 -4.36
CA THR A 20 6.09 5.73 -5.29
C THR A 20 6.36 4.65 -6.34
N ILE A 21 6.45 3.38 -5.93
CA ILE A 21 6.67 2.27 -6.87
C ILE A 21 5.45 2.02 -7.75
N GLY A 22 4.23 2.13 -7.18
CA GLY A 22 2.99 2.01 -7.93
C GLY A 22 2.90 3.06 -9.04
N MET A 23 3.31 4.32 -8.76
CA MET A 23 3.39 5.36 -9.78
C MET A 23 4.48 5.08 -10.82
N GLY A 24 5.61 4.50 -10.40
CA GLY A 24 6.64 4.03 -11.31
C GLY A 24 6.11 2.98 -12.29
N PHE A 25 5.29 2.04 -11.83
CA PHE A 25 4.63 1.06 -12.70
C PHE A 25 3.61 1.71 -13.65
N ALA A 26 2.86 2.70 -13.19
CA ALA A 26 1.94 3.45 -14.05
C ALA A 26 2.71 4.16 -15.17
N TRP A 27 3.86 4.78 -14.88
CA TRP A 27 4.71 5.40 -15.90
C TRP A 27 5.38 4.38 -16.84
N ARG A 28 5.82 3.22 -16.34
CA ARG A 28 6.32 2.12 -17.20
C ARG A 28 5.24 1.68 -18.18
N TYR A 29 4.01 1.55 -17.73
CA TYR A 29 2.89 1.18 -18.61
C TYR A 29 2.55 2.32 -19.58
N ALA A 30 2.52 3.58 -19.11
CA ALA A 30 2.31 4.75 -19.96
C ALA A 30 3.37 4.84 -21.09
N SER A 31 4.62 4.46 -20.81
CA SER A 31 5.67 4.45 -21.82
C SER A 31 5.41 3.46 -22.95
N GLN A 32 4.74 2.35 -22.66
CA GLN A 32 4.34 1.36 -23.67
C GLN A 32 3.15 1.85 -24.50
N VAL A 33 2.15 2.47 -23.86
CA VAL A 33 0.91 2.92 -24.50
C VAL A 33 1.14 4.17 -25.32
N TRP A 34 1.86 5.15 -24.79
CA TRP A 34 2.05 6.47 -25.41
C TRP A 34 3.42 6.64 -26.08
N GLN A 35 4.25 5.59 -26.07
CA GLN A 35 5.61 5.59 -26.64
C GLN A 35 6.49 6.75 -26.12
N VAL A 36 6.23 7.18 -24.86
CA VAL A 36 7.06 8.15 -24.15
C VAL A 36 8.26 7.46 -23.49
N SER A 37 9.26 8.24 -23.09
CA SER A 37 10.46 7.69 -22.49
C SER A 37 10.19 6.91 -21.21
N HIS A 38 10.77 5.70 -21.09
CA HIS A 38 10.61 4.79 -19.94
C HIS A 38 11.39 5.22 -18.69
N TRP A 39 12.40 6.08 -18.86
CA TRP A 39 13.31 6.43 -17.76
C TRP A 39 12.62 7.12 -16.58
N LEU A 40 11.47 7.77 -16.79
CA LEU A 40 10.68 8.38 -15.71
C LEU A 40 10.08 7.32 -14.80
N GLY A 41 9.49 6.27 -15.39
CA GLY A 41 8.98 5.11 -14.66
C GLY A 41 10.10 4.37 -13.92
N ASP A 42 11.22 4.11 -14.60
CA ASP A 42 12.38 3.47 -14.01
C ASP A 42 13.00 4.31 -12.89
N GLY A 43 13.07 5.62 -13.05
CA GLY A 43 13.56 6.54 -12.02
C GLY A 43 12.70 6.48 -10.74
N LEU A 44 11.37 6.46 -10.87
CA LEU A 44 10.47 6.32 -9.73
C LEU A 44 10.59 4.95 -9.05
N VAL A 45 10.74 3.88 -9.84
CA VAL A 45 10.97 2.53 -9.31
C VAL A 45 12.29 2.45 -8.55
N ILE A 46 13.38 3.00 -9.10
CA ILE A 46 14.68 3.06 -8.43
C ILE A 46 14.60 3.89 -7.14
N LEU A 47 13.96 5.06 -7.18
CA LEU A 47 13.74 5.88 -5.99
C LEU A 47 13.00 5.10 -4.90
N ALA A 48 11.94 4.39 -5.27
CA ALA A 48 11.18 3.55 -4.33
C ALA A 48 12.03 2.40 -3.75
N MET A 49 12.88 1.76 -4.58
CA MET A 49 13.81 0.71 -4.13
C MET A 49 14.84 1.27 -3.13
N ILE A 50 15.37 2.46 -3.35
CA ILE A 50 16.29 3.14 -2.42
C ILE A 50 15.58 3.40 -1.10
N ILE A 51 14.37 3.98 -1.13
CA ILE A 51 13.57 4.25 0.07
C ILE A 51 13.25 2.93 0.79
N TRP A 52 12.86 1.89 0.06
CA TRP A 52 12.61 0.56 0.62
C TRP A 52 13.84 -0.02 1.33
N GLY A 53 15.01 0.09 0.71
CA GLY A 53 16.28 -0.37 1.30
C GLY A 53 16.62 0.36 2.61
N LEU A 54 16.44 1.68 2.65
CA LEU A 54 16.66 2.50 3.85
C LEU A 54 15.66 2.15 4.96
N LEU A 55 14.37 2.05 4.63
CA LEU A 55 13.33 1.69 5.61
C LEU A 55 13.48 0.26 6.11
N THR A 56 13.84 -0.69 5.24
CA THR A 56 14.12 -2.09 5.61
C THR A 56 15.33 -2.17 6.53
N SER A 57 16.41 -1.45 6.24
CA SER A 57 17.59 -1.40 7.11
C SER A 57 17.26 -0.81 8.49
N ALA A 58 16.44 0.26 8.52
CA ALA A 58 15.98 0.84 9.77
C ALA A 58 15.05 -0.12 10.56
N PHE A 59 14.14 -0.81 9.87
CA PHE A 59 13.22 -1.78 10.47
C PHE A 59 13.98 -2.99 11.05
N ILE A 60 14.93 -3.55 10.31
CA ILE A 60 15.78 -4.66 10.78
C ILE A 60 16.65 -4.21 11.97
N THR A 61 17.25 -3.01 11.90
CA THR A 61 18.02 -2.46 13.01
C THR A 61 17.17 -2.31 14.26
N ARG A 62 15.93 -1.84 14.11
CA ARG A 62 14.96 -1.71 15.20
C ARG A 62 14.56 -3.09 15.75
N LEU A 63 14.33 -4.07 14.88
CA LEU A 63 14.00 -5.43 15.28
C LEU A 63 15.11 -6.07 16.11
N ILE A 64 16.38 -5.86 15.75
CA ILE A 64 17.54 -6.43 16.45
C ILE A 64 17.85 -5.69 17.76
N ARG A 65 17.79 -4.33 17.73
CA ARG A 65 18.23 -3.53 18.89
C ARG A 65 17.11 -3.20 19.88
N PHE A 66 15.86 -3.17 19.41
CA PHE A 66 14.67 -2.78 20.18
C PHE A 66 13.48 -3.71 19.89
N PRO A 67 13.59 -5.04 20.08
CA PRO A 67 12.57 -6.03 19.73
C PRO A 67 11.21 -5.72 20.39
N HIS A 68 11.22 -5.27 21.64
CA HIS A 68 9.99 -4.90 22.37
C HIS A 68 9.23 -3.75 21.71
N SER A 69 9.92 -2.78 21.11
CA SER A 69 9.28 -1.69 20.36
C SER A 69 8.56 -2.20 19.10
N VAL A 70 9.14 -3.21 18.42
CA VAL A 70 8.50 -3.85 17.27
C VAL A 70 7.34 -4.72 17.73
N LEU A 71 7.52 -5.46 18.83
CA LEU A 71 6.45 -6.30 19.40
C LEU A 71 5.25 -5.46 19.87
N ALA A 72 5.49 -4.29 20.47
CA ALA A 72 4.44 -3.35 20.84
C ALA A 72 3.65 -2.86 19.62
N GLU A 73 4.32 -2.59 18.49
CA GLU A 73 3.66 -2.22 17.23
C GLU A 73 2.83 -3.39 16.66
N VAL A 74 3.39 -4.59 16.68
CA VAL A 74 2.74 -5.83 16.22
C VAL A 74 1.52 -6.20 17.07
N ARG A 75 1.54 -5.90 18.39
CA ARG A 75 0.40 -6.14 19.30
C ARG A 75 -0.63 -4.99 19.31
N HIS A 76 -0.28 -3.83 18.74
CA HIS A 76 -1.18 -2.68 18.76
C HIS A 76 -2.39 -2.91 17.83
N PRO A 77 -3.63 -2.70 18.30
CA PRO A 77 -4.85 -3.06 17.54
C PRO A 77 -4.93 -2.43 16.13
N VAL A 78 -4.42 -1.23 15.94
CA VAL A 78 -4.43 -0.53 14.65
C VAL A 78 -3.10 -0.68 13.91
N LEU A 79 -1.96 -0.48 14.61
CA LEU A 79 -0.64 -0.41 13.96
C LEU A 79 -0.18 -1.79 13.45
N SER A 80 -0.64 -2.88 14.05
CA SER A 80 -0.31 -4.24 13.61
C SER A 80 -0.57 -4.45 12.12
N SER A 81 -1.68 -3.95 11.60
CA SER A 81 -2.00 -4.07 10.17
C SER A 81 -0.94 -3.46 9.25
N PHE A 82 -0.30 -2.37 9.67
CA PHE A 82 0.71 -1.67 8.88
C PHE A 82 2.06 -2.41 8.81
N VAL A 83 2.33 -3.33 9.74
CA VAL A 83 3.54 -4.18 9.70
C VAL A 83 3.57 -5.03 8.42
N SER A 84 2.40 -5.41 7.90
CA SER A 84 2.25 -6.12 6.63
C SER A 84 2.71 -5.33 5.39
N LEU A 85 2.93 -4.02 5.51
CA LEU A 85 3.50 -3.20 4.43
C LEU A 85 4.95 -3.58 4.10
N PHE A 86 5.70 -4.13 5.06
CA PHE A 86 7.06 -4.59 4.81
C PHE A 86 7.11 -5.71 3.75
N PRO A 87 6.42 -6.86 3.92
CA PRO A 87 6.39 -7.88 2.87
C PRO A 87 5.68 -7.39 1.60
N ALA A 88 4.63 -6.57 1.70
CA ALA A 88 3.95 -5.98 0.54
C ALA A 88 4.92 -5.21 -0.36
N THR A 89 5.67 -4.27 0.22
CA THR A 89 6.63 -3.46 -0.53
C THR A 89 7.82 -4.27 -1.03
N THR A 90 8.24 -5.30 -0.31
CA THR A 90 9.26 -6.25 -0.77
C THR A 90 8.81 -6.97 -2.05
N MET A 91 7.55 -7.41 -2.13
CA MET A 91 7.00 -8.03 -3.34
C MET A 91 6.84 -7.02 -4.49
N LEU A 92 6.49 -5.76 -4.22
CA LEU A 92 6.47 -4.73 -5.26
C LEU A 92 7.88 -4.40 -5.77
N VAL A 93 8.87 -4.35 -4.90
CA VAL A 93 10.29 -4.22 -5.30
C VAL A 93 10.70 -5.41 -6.16
N ALA A 94 10.24 -6.64 -5.83
CA ALA A 94 10.45 -7.81 -6.68
C ALA A 94 9.89 -7.59 -8.10
N ILE A 95 8.65 -7.10 -8.25
CA ILE A 95 8.08 -6.74 -9.55
C ILE A 95 8.95 -5.72 -10.28
N GLY A 96 9.45 -4.71 -9.56
CA GLY A 96 10.34 -3.70 -10.12
C GLY A 96 11.63 -4.26 -10.72
N PHE A 97 12.18 -5.34 -10.12
CA PHE A 97 13.39 -6.02 -10.59
C PHE A 97 13.16 -6.99 -11.75
N VAL A 98 11.92 -7.41 -12.03
CA VAL A 98 11.64 -8.43 -13.08
C VAL A 98 12.33 -8.12 -14.41
N PRO A 99 12.27 -6.88 -14.98
CA PRO A 99 12.91 -6.58 -16.25
C PRO A 99 14.43 -6.49 -16.20
N TRP A 100 15.03 -6.28 -15.00
CA TRP A 100 16.46 -6.06 -14.85
C TRP A 100 17.22 -7.29 -14.36
N PHE A 101 16.68 -7.98 -13.33
CA PHE A 101 17.36 -9.11 -12.72
C PHE A 101 16.35 -10.10 -12.10
N ARG A 102 15.80 -10.94 -12.96
CA ARG A 102 14.75 -11.93 -12.60
C ARG A 102 15.11 -12.84 -11.41
N PRO A 103 16.36 -13.35 -11.23
CA PRO A 103 16.66 -14.19 -10.06
C PRO A 103 16.44 -13.49 -8.73
N LEU A 104 16.87 -12.22 -8.60
CA LEU A 104 16.62 -11.40 -7.42
C LEU A 104 15.11 -11.15 -7.20
N ALA A 105 14.39 -10.88 -8.29
CA ALA A 105 12.94 -10.73 -8.24
C ALA A 105 12.26 -11.96 -7.64
N VAL A 106 12.63 -13.17 -8.08
CA VAL A 106 12.11 -14.43 -7.53
C VAL A 106 12.47 -14.60 -6.06
N CYS A 107 13.71 -14.30 -5.66
CA CYS A 107 14.12 -14.38 -4.25
C CYS A 107 13.33 -13.41 -3.36
N LEU A 108 13.20 -12.15 -3.76
CA LEU A 108 12.44 -11.14 -3.01
C LEU A 108 10.95 -11.48 -2.95
N PHE A 109 10.37 -11.95 -4.05
CA PHE A 109 8.99 -12.41 -4.10
C PHE A 109 8.76 -13.59 -3.15
N SER A 110 9.60 -14.63 -3.22
CA SER A 110 9.49 -15.82 -2.36
C SER A 110 9.60 -15.46 -0.88
N PHE A 111 10.57 -14.61 -0.53
CA PHE A 111 10.70 -14.09 0.83
C PHE A 111 9.46 -13.30 1.26
N GLY A 112 9.03 -12.34 0.43
CA GLY A 112 7.87 -11.49 0.73
C GLY A 112 6.59 -12.30 0.92
N VAL A 113 6.34 -13.29 0.04
CA VAL A 113 5.16 -14.18 0.12
C VAL A 113 5.17 -15.02 1.40
N VAL A 114 6.31 -15.61 1.79
CA VAL A 114 6.39 -16.40 3.02
C VAL A 114 6.11 -15.54 4.24
N VAL A 115 6.75 -14.37 4.33
CA VAL A 115 6.54 -13.44 5.45
C VAL A 115 5.10 -12.92 5.48
N GLN A 116 4.53 -12.57 4.34
CA GLN A 116 3.14 -12.10 4.21
C GLN A 116 2.15 -13.17 4.71
N LEU A 117 2.26 -14.41 4.22
CA LEU A 117 1.34 -15.48 4.61
C LEU A 117 1.46 -15.84 6.09
N ALA A 118 2.69 -15.93 6.61
CA ALA A 118 2.91 -16.17 8.02
C ALA A 118 2.32 -15.05 8.90
N TYR A 119 2.55 -13.79 8.51
CA TYR A 119 2.02 -12.65 9.25
C TYR A 119 0.50 -12.56 9.15
N ALA A 120 -0.07 -12.71 7.96
CA ALA A 120 -1.52 -12.69 7.76
C ALA A 120 -2.22 -13.79 8.56
N ALA A 121 -1.69 -15.02 8.54
CA ALA A 121 -2.23 -16.13 9.32
C ALA A 121 -2.18 -15.83 10.81
N TRP A 122 -1.04 -15.34 11.32
CA TRP A 122 -0.87 -15.03 12.74
C TRP A 122 -1.79 -13.88 13.19
N GLN A 123 -1.74 -12.74 12.48
CA GLN A 123 -2.47 -11.53 12.85
C GLN A 123 -3.99 -11.71 12.66
N THR A 124 -4.44 -12.16 11.49
CA THR A 124 -5.87 -12.25 11.17
C THR A 124 -6.57 -13.35 11.96
N ALA A 125 -5.94 -14.54 12.11
CA ALA A 125 -6.50 -15.58 12.96
C ALA A 125 -6.53 -15.16 14.44
N GLY A 126 -5.58 -14.30 14.87
CA GLY A 126 -5.61 -13.67 16.18
C GLY A 126 -6.86 -12.83 16.43
N LEU A 127 -7.33 -12.09 15.42
CA LEU A 127 -8.53 -11.27 15.51
C LEU A 127 -9.81 -12.12 15.72
N TRP A 128 -9.85 -13.35 15.18
CA TRP A 128 -11.00 -14.25 15.34
C TRP A 128 -11.21 -14.74 16.77
N ARG A 129 -10.28 -14.46 17.68
CA ARG A 129 -10.43 -14.76 19.11
C ARG A 129 -11.33 -13.76 19.85
N GLY A 130 -11.88 -12.76 19.15
CA GLY A 130 -12.85 -11.82 19.69
C GLY A 130 -12.27 -10.73 20.61
N SER A 131 -10.97 -10.53 20.61
CA SER A 131 -10.28 -9.52 21.44
C SER A 131 -10.03 -8.19 20.74
N HIS A 132 -10.48 -8.03 19.47
CA HIS A 132 -10.25 -6.81 18.70
C HIS A 132 -11.26 -5.71 19.09
N PRO A 133 -10.82 -4.53 19.54
CA PRO A 133 -11.71 -3.43 19.86
C PRO A 133 -12.41 -2.90 18.60
N GLU A 134 -13.72 -2.61 18.70
CA GLU A 134 -14.48 -2.11 17.56
C GLU A 134 -13.92 -0.79 17.00
N GLU A 135 -13.47 0.11 17.89
CA GLU A 135 -12.87 1.40 17.52
C GLU A 135 -11.58 1.26 16.71
N ALA A 136 -10.88 0.13 16.84
CA ALA A 136 -9.67 -0.19 16.09
C ALA A 136 -9.95 -0.77 14.69
N THR A 137 -11.22 -1.09 14.38
CA THR A 137 -11.62 -1.54 13.05
C THR A 137 -11.53 -0.39 12.05
N THR A 138 -10.47 -0.37 11.27
CA THR A 138 -10.16 0.65 10.28
C THR A 138 -9.87 0.01 8.93
N PRO A 139 -9.85 0.78 7.81
CA PRO A 139 -9.41 0.26 6.52
C PRO A 139 -8.01 -0.37 6.52
N GLY A 140 -7.18 -0.10 7.55
CA GLY A 140 -5.91 -0.80 7.75
C GLY A 140 -6.03 -2.32 7.78
N LEU A 141 -7.16 -2.87 8.20
CA LEU A 141 -7.41 -4.31 8.22
C LEU A 141 -7.35 -4.98 6.84
N TYR A 142 -7.47 -4.22 5.75
CA TYR A 142 -7.24 -4.77 4.41
C TYR A 142 -5.78 -5.13 4.13
N LEU A 143 -4.82 -4.52 4.82
CA LEU A 143 -3.42 -4.64 4.47
C LEU A 143 -2.89 -6.08 4.55
N PRO A 144 -3.11 -6.87 5.65
CA PRO A 144 -2.54 -8.20 5.77
C PRO A 144 -3.11 -9.23 4.78
N THR A 145 -4.41 -9.22 4.52
CA THR A 145 -5.08 -10.29 3.77
C THR A 145 -5.58 -9.86 2.40
N VAL A 146 -5.97 -8.60 2.22
CA VAL A 146 -6.49 -8.11 0.93
C VAL A 146 -5.35 -7.56 0.07
N ALA A 147 -4.70 -6.49 0.51
CA ALA A 147 -3.67 -5.82 -0.28
C ALA A 147 -2.48 -6.73 -0.58
N ASN A 148 -1.99 -7.47 0.42
CA ASN A 148 -0.86 -8.38 0.23
C ASN A 148 -1.17 -9.52 -0.74
N ASN A 149 -2.38 -10.09 -0.70
CA ASN A 149 -2.75 -11.14 -1.66
C ASN A 149 -2.90 -10.57 -3.08
N PHE A 150 -3.43 -9.38 -3.26
CA PHE A 150 -3.46 -8.74 -4.58
C PHE A 150 -2.06 -8.43 -5.10
N ILE A 151 -1.14 -7.95 -4.25
CA ILE A 151 0.25 -7.72 -4.61
C ILE A 151 0.95 -9.05 -4.96
N SER A 152 0.68 -10.13 -4.22
CA SER A 152 1.18 -11.48 -4.53
C SER A 152 0.69 -11.94 -5.91
N ALA A 153 -0.59 -11.68 -6.24
CA ALA A 153 -1.15 -11.99 -7.56
C ALA A 153 -0.46 -11.18 -8.67
N MET A 154 -0.25 -9.87 -8.46
CA MET A 154 0.49 -9.02 -9.40
C MET A 154 1.92 -9.51 -9.61
N ALA A 155 2.63 -9.88 -8.55
CA ALA A 155 3.98 -10.41 -8.63
C ALA A 155 4.04 -11.76 -9.35
N CYS A 156 3.08 -12.63 -9.09
CA CYS A 156 2.92 -13.90 -9.83
C CYS A 156 2.69 -13.65 -11.31
N GLY A 157 1.81 -12.72 -11.68
CA GLY A 157 1.57 -12.34 -13.07
C GLY A 157 2.84 -11.81 -13.74
N ALA A 158 3.56 -10.90 -13.11
CA ALA A 158 4.81 -10.34 -13.60
C ALA A 158 5.92 -11.40 -13.76
N LEU A 159 5.91 -12.45 -12.95
CA LEU A 159 6.86 -13.57 -13.00
C LEU A 159 6.38 -14.71 -13.92
N GLY A 160 5.17 -14.64 -14.49
CA GLY A 160 4.60 -15.67 -15.36
C GLY A 160 3.99 -16.86 -14.60
N TYR A 161 3.73 -16.73 -13.29
CA TYR A 161 3.10 -17.76 -12.46
C TYR A 161 1.59 -17.54 -12.35
N THR A 162 0.89 -17.42 -13.47
CA THR A 162 -0.53 -17.01 -13.54
C THR A 162 -1.46 -17.87 -12.72
N ALA A 163 -1.28 -19.20 -12.70
CA ALA A 163 -2.10 -20.10 -11.89
C ALA A 163 -1.98 -19.81 -10.38
N ALA A 164 -0.77 -19.58 -9.87
CA ALA A 164 -0.55 -19.17 -8.50
C ALA A 164 -1.12 -17.77 -8.24
N GLY A 165 -0.98 -16.86 -9.20
CA GLY A 165 -1.57 -15.53 -9.15
C GLY A 165 -3.09 -15.55 -8.98
N LEU A 166 -3.80 -16.45 -9.65
CA LEU A 166 -5.25 -16.63 -9.48
C LEU A 166 -5.63 -17.12 -8.07
N VAL A 167 -4.80 -17.98 -7.45
CA VAL A 167 -5.02 -18.42 -6.07
C VAL A 167 -4.94 -17.23 -5.10
N TYR A 168 -3.88 -16.39 -5.23
CA TYR A 168 -3.74 -15.19 -4.41
C TYR A 168 -4.84 -14.17 -4.69
N LEU A 169 -5.21 -13.98 -5.95
CA LEU A 169 -6.31 -13.09 -6.33
C LEU A 169 -7.62 -13.51 -5.64
N GLY A 170 -7.94 -14.81 -5.71
CA GLY A 170 -9.12 -15.36 -5.03
C GLY A 170 -9.07 -15.13 -3.52
N ALA A 171 -7.94 -15.43 -2.87
CA ALA A 171 -7.75 -15.17 -1.45
C ALA A 171 -7.97 -13.68 -1.11
N GLY A 172 -7.43 -12.77 -1.93
CA GLY A 172 -7.60 -11.33 -1.76
C GLY A 172 -9.06 -10.88 -1.93
N VAL A 173 -9.74 -11.32 -2.99
CA VAL A 173 -11.15 -10.96 -3.27
C VAL A 173 -12.07 -11.45 -2.16
N PHE A 174 -11.98 -12.70 -1.74
CA PHE A 174 -12.85 -13.23 -0.68
C PHE A 174 -12.53 -12.60 0.68
N SER A 175 -11.28 -12.28 0.97
CA SER A 175 -10.92 -11.50 2.17
C SER A 175 -11.52 -10.09 2.12
N TRP A 176 -11.47 -9.43 0.95
CA TRP A 176 -12.06 -8.11 0.77
C TRP A 176 -13.59 -8.14 0.98
N LEU A 177 -14.29 -9.04 0.30
CA LEU A 177 -15.74 -9.18 0.43
C LEU A 177 -16.18 -9.50 1.87
N SER A 178 -15.36 -10.19 2.65
CA SER A 178 -15.66 -10.46 4.06
C SER A 178 -15.39 -9.27 4.97
N LEU A 179 -14.38 -8.45 4.70
CA LEU A 179 -13.99 -7.30 5.53
C LEU A 179 -14.74 -6.01 5.18
N GLU A 180 -15.13 -5.84 3.92
CA GLU A 180 -15.80 -4.62 3.44
C GLU A 180 -17.07 -4.29 4.27
N PRO A 181 -18.02 -5.22 4.50
CA PRO A 181 -19.18 -4.93 5.33
C PRO A 181 -18.84 -4.54 6.77
N VAL A 182 -17.83 -5.19 7.35
CA VAL A 182 -17.42 -4.94 8.74
C VAL A 182 -16.84 -3.53 8.89
N ILE A 183 -15.96 -3.14 7.97
CA ILE A 183 -15.34 -1.81 7.98
C ILE A 183 -16.38 -0.73 7.69
N LEU A 184 -17.24 -0.93 6.68
CA LEU A 184 -18.30 0.02 6.36
C LEU A 184 -19.33 0.16 7.49
N GLN A 185 -19.67 -0.92 8.18
CA GLN A 185 -20.55 -0.89 9.36
C GLN A 185 -19.93 -0.01 10.45
N ARG A 186 -18.66 -0.24 10.77
CA ARG A 186 -17.94 0.57 11.76
C ARG A 186 -17.90 2.04 11.36
N LEU A 187 -17.60 2.37 10.10
CA LEU A 187 -17.53 3.75 9.61
C LEU A 187 -18.90 4.47 9.67
N ARG A 188 -19.99 3.73 9.58
CA ARG A 188 -21.38 4.29 9.66
C ARG A 188 -21.89 4.47 11.07
N SER A 189 -21.55 3.55 11.99
CA SER A 189 -22.30 3.37 13.23
C SER A 189 -21.52 3.59 14.52
N SER A 190 -20.17 3.53 14.47
CA SER A 190 -19.35 3.54 15.70
C SER A 190 -18.65 4.88 15.97
N GLY A 191 -19.28 5.98 15.56
CA GLY A 191 -18.74 7.33 15.73
C GLY A 191 -17.63 7.70 14.75
N GLU A 192 -17.21 8.97 14.81
CA GLU A 192 -16.17 9.48 13.91
C GLU A 192 -14.80 8.86 14.19
N LEU A 193 -14.02 8.66 13.12
CA LEU A 193 -12.62 8.28 13.28
C LEU A 193 -11.84 9.37 14.01
N PRO A 194 -11.04 9.01 15.03
CA PRO A 194 -10.08 9.92 15.63
C PRO A 194 -9.24 10.62 14.56
N THR A 195 -8.91 11.89 14.77
CA THR A 195 -8.19 12.71 13.74
C THR A 195 -6.95 12.02 13.20
N ALA A 196 -6.16 11.37 14.06
CA ALA A 196 -4.95 10.62 13.64
C ALA A 196 -5.23 9.44 12.71
N LEU A 197 -6.45 8.88 12.72
CA LEU A 197 -6.85 7.71 11.92
C LEU A 197 -7.64 8.09 10.66
N ARG A 198 -8.07 9.34 10.50
CA ARG A 198 -8.88 9.77 9.33
C ARG A 198 -8.19 9.51 8.00
N THR A 199 -6.88 9.65 7.94
CA THR A 199 -6.10 9.34 6.73
C THR A 199 -6.11 7.86 6.35
N SER A 200 -6.40 6.93 7.28
CA SER A 200 -6.53 5.51 6.95
C SER A 200 -7.66 5.22 5.96
N LEU A 201 -8.63 6.16 5.81
CA LEU A 201 -9.65 6.08 4.77
C LEU A 201 -9.07 6.03 3.35
N GLY A 202 -7.86 6.57 3.15
CA GLY A 202 -7.18 6.45 1.86
C GLY A 202 -7.00 5.01 1.40
N ILE A 203 -6.89 4.07 2.34
CA ILE A 203 -6.77 2.64 2.04
C ILE A 203 -8.07 2.10 1.41
N GLN A 204 -9.25 2.70 1.72
CA GLN A 204 -10.54 2.28 1.16
C GLN A 204 -10.60 2.42 -0.38
N LEU A 205 -9.81 3.32 -0.96
CA LEU A 205 -9.70 3.47 -2.40
C LEU A 205 -8.98 2.27 -3.07
N ALA A 206 -8.12 1.57 -2.33
CA ALA A 206 -7.20 0.59 -2.89
C ALA A 206 -7.86 -0.74 -3.32
N PRO A 207 -8.75 -1.39 -2.55
CA PRO A 207 -9.14 -2.78 -2.81
C PRO A 207 -9.61 -3.04 -4.23
N ALA A 208 -10.57 -2.27 -4.74
CA ALA A 208 -11.12 -2.47 -6.08
C ALA A 208 -10.09 -2.22 -7.20
N LEU A 209 -9.31 -1.14 -7.08
CA LEU A 209 -8.33 -0.74 -8.10
C LEU A 209 -7.12 -1.67 -8.10
N VAL A 210 -6.68 -2.11 -6.92
CA VAL A 210 -5.57 -3.06 -6.81
C VAL A 210 -6.02 -4.46 -7.23
N ALA A 211 -7.27 -4.88 -6.92
CA ALA A 211 -7.85 -6.10 -7.47
C ALA A 211 -7.92 -6.06 -8.99
N CYS A 212 -8.30 -4.92 -9.58
CA CYS A 212 -8.28 -4.72 -11.03
C CYS A 212 -6.87 -4.87 -11.60
N SER A 213 -5.86 -4.23 -10.98
CA SER A 213 -4.46 -4.38 -11.38
C SER A 213 -3.97 -5.84 -11.26
N ALA A 214 -4.36 -6.53 -10.19
CA ALA A 214 -4.03 -7.93 -9.96
C ALA A 214 -4.69 -8.84 -11.01
N TRP A 215 -5.97 -8.61 -11.32
CA TRP A 215 -6.69 -9.31 -12.37
C TRP A 215 -6.02 -9.12 -13.73
N LEU A 216 -5.75 -7.89 -14.13
CA LEU A 216 -5.05 -7.58 -15.39
C LEU A 216 -3.67 -8.25 -15.47
N SER A 217 -2.98 -8.43 -14.34
CA SER A 217 -1.68 -9.11 -14.31
C SER A 217 -1.75 -10.60 -14.59
N VAL A 218 -2.88 -11.26 -14.31
CA VAL A 218 -3.05 -12.73 -14.44
C VAL A 218 -3.96 -13.15 -15.58
N ASN A 219 -4.73 -12.20 -16.18
CA ASN A 219 -5.60 -12.50 -17.32
C ASN A 219 -4.98 -12.12 -18.67
N GLY A 220 -3.69 -11.77 -18.73
CA GLY A 220 -3.01 -11.36 -19.94
C GLY A 220 -3.17 -9.87 -20.29
N GLY A 221 -3.66 -9.05 -19.36
CA GLY A 221 -3.88 -7.61 -19.56
C GLY A 221 -5.19 -7.27 -20.26
N GLU A 222 -6.12 -8.23 -20.38
CA GLU A 222 -7.40 -8.01 -21.03
C GLU A 222 -8.34 -7.15 -20.17
N GLY A 223 -8.76 -6.01 -20.73
CA GLY A 223 -9.78 -5.12 -20.15
C GLY A 223 -11.19 -5.67 -20.28
N ASP A 224 -11.43 -6.85 -19.71
CA ASP A 224 -12.70 -7.58 -19.75
C ASP A 224 -13.78 -6.96 -18.84
N THR A 225 -14.92 -7.65 -18.76
CA THR A 225 -16.06 -7.21 -17.95
C THR A 225 -15.70 -7.06 -16.47
N LEU A 226 -14.92 -7.99 -15.90
CA LEU A 226 -14.54 -7.95 -14.49
C LEU A 226 -13.60 -6.76 -14.20
N ALA A 227 -12.61 -6.52 -15.06
CA ALA A 227 -11.73 -5.37 -14.94
C ALA A 227 -12.53 -4.04 -14.96
N LYS A 228 -13.50 -3.92 -15.87
CA LYS A 228 -14.38 -2.75 -15.98
C LYS A 228 -15.25 -2.56 -14.74
N MET A 229 -15.82 -3.63 -14.18
CA MET A 229 -16.62 -3.58 -12.95
C MET A 229 -15.78 -3.16 -11.74
N LEU A 230 -14.60 -3.73 -11.56
CA LEU A 230 -13.67 -3.38 -10.47
C LEU A 230 -13.23 -1.91 -10.58
N PHE A 231 -12.89 -1.46 -11.77
CA PHE A 231 -12.53 -0.07 -12.03
C PHE A 231 -13.68 0.88 -11.74
N GLY A 232 -14.92 0.53 -12.15
CA GLY A 232 -16.13 1.31 -11.87
C GLY A 232 -16.38 1.49 -10.37
N TYR A 233 -16.22 0.42 -9.57
CA TYR A 233 -16.29 0.52 -8.11
C TYR A 233 -15.17 1.40 -7.54
N GLY A 234 -13.96 1.30 -8.10
CA GLY A 234 -12.84 2.18 -7.74
C GLY A 234 -13.13 3.66 -8.01
N LEU A 235 -13.77 4.00 -9.14
CA LEU A 235 -14.22 5.37 -9.43
C LEU A 235 -15.26 5.85 -8.42
N LEU A 236 -16.20 4.99 -8.01
CA LEU A 236 -17.18 5.33 -6.98
C LEU A 236 -16.50 5.63 -5.63
N GLN A 237 -15.53 4.81 -5.25
CA GLN A 237 -14.73 5.04 -4.04
C GLN A 237 -13.92 6.35 -4.13
N LEU A 238 -13.39 6.69 -5.30
CA LEU A 238 -12.74 7.97 -5.54
C LEU A 238 -13.70 9.14 -5.27
N LEU A 239 -14.94 9.09 -5.76
CA LEU A 239 -15.92 10.12 -5.49
C LEU A 239 -16.21 10.28 -3.99
N PHE A 240 -16.27 9.17 -3.25
CA PHE A 240 -16.43 9.21 -1.78
C PHE A 240 -15.22 9.88 -1.12
N MET A 241 -14.01 9.56 -1.55
CA MET A 241 -12.79 10.19 -1.04
C MET A 241 -12.76 11.69 -1.35
N LEU A 242 -13.13 12.10 -2.56
CA LEU A 242 -13.24 13.52 -2.92
C LEU A 242 -14.27 14.25 -2.07
N ARG A 243 -15.43 13.64 -1.80
CA ARG A 243 -16.47 14.22 -0.91
C ARG A 243 -15.97 14.39 0.53
N LEU A 244 -15.15 13.47 1.02
CA LEU A 244 -14.62 13.49 2.39
C LEU A 244 -13.32 14.31 2.51
N MET A 245 -12.78 14.81 1.40
CA MET A 245 -11.50 15.51 1.36
C MET A 245 -11.37 16.65 2.38
N PRO A 246 -12.35 17.56 2.56
CA PRO A 246 -12.23 18.64 3.55
C PRO A 246 -12.07 18.12 4.99
N TRP A 247 -12.66 16.96 5.29
CA TRP A 247 -12.64 16.37 6.62
C TRP A 247 -11.29 15.73 6.97
N TYR A 248 -10.70 14.91 6.08
CA TYR A 248 -9.39 14.32 6.38
C TYR A 248 -8.21 15.28 6.12
N LEU A 249 -8.40 16.35 5.33
CA LEU A 249 -7.40 17.40 5.16
C LEU A 249 -7.38 18.43 6.31
N SER A 250 -8.31 18.36 7.26
CA SER A 250 -8.35 19.28 8.42
C SER A 250 -7.16 19.11 9.38
N GLN A 251 -6.34 18.07 9.21
CA GLN A 251 -5.14 17.81 10.01
C GLN A 251 -3.85 18.16 9.25
N PRO A 252 -2.76 18.48 9.98
CA PRO A 252 -1.46 18.71 9.35
C PRO A 252 -0.98 17.49 8.56
N PHE A 253 -0.28 17.76 7.45
CA PHE A 253 0.32 16.69 6.65
C PHE A 253 1.36 15.90 7.45
N ASN A 254 1.28 14.59 7.38
CA ASN A 254 2.22 13.64 7.96
C ASN A 254 2.31 12.38 7.09
N ALA A 255 3.17 11.43 7.45
CA ALA A 255 3.41 10.22 6.64
C ALA A 255 2.16 9.34 6.45
N SER A 256 1.13 9.45 7.29
CA SER A 256 -0.08 8.64 7.15
C SER A 256 -0.92 8.99 5.91
N PHE A 257 -0.71 10.18 5.30
CA PHE A 257 -1.33 10.53 4.01
C PHE A 257 -0.90 9.62 2.84
N TRP A 258 0.21 8.89 2.99
CA TRP A 258 0.60 7.89 2.01
C TRP A 258 -0.37 6.70 1.93
N SER A 259 -1.32 6.59 2.83
CA SER A 259 -2.43 5.62 2.75
C SER A 259 -3.27 5.74 1.48
N PHE A 260 -3.36 6.95 0.89
CA PHE A 260 -4.06 7.19 -0.36
C PHE A 260 -3.27 6.74 -1.60
N SER A 261 -1.95 6.65 -1.49
CA SER A 261 -1.05 6.60 -2.63
C SER A 261 -1.19 5.36 -3.50
N PHE A 262 -1.41 4.19 -2.88
CA PHE A 262 -1.48 2.94 -3.64
C PHE A 262 -2.78 2.82 -4.44
N GLY A 263 -3.93 3.19 -3.85
CA GLY A 263 -5.19 3.27 -4.56
C GLY A 263 -5.14 4.29 -5.72
N VAL A 264 -4.53 5.44 -5.47
CA VAL A 264 -4.36 6.49 -6.49
C VAL A 264 -3.43 6.02 -7.62
N SER A 265 -2.29 5.36 -7.33
CA SER A 265 -1.40 4.84 -8.39
C SER A 265 -2.03 3.68 -9.16
N ALA A 266 -2.80 2.82 -8.50
CA ALA A 266 -3.56 1.77 -9.16
C ALA A 266 -4.64 2.34 -10.09
N LEU A 267 -5.26 3.47 -9.72
CA LEU A 267 -6.21 4.19 -10.59
C LEU A 267 -5.57 4.61 -11.92
N ALA A 268 -4.34 5.14 -11.88
CA ALA A 268 -3.62 5.51 -13.10
C ALA A 268 -3.32 4.28 -13.96
N THR A 269 -2.78 3.22 -13.36
CA THR A 269 -2.40 2.01 -14.09
C THR A 269 -3.60 1.33 -14.74
N THR A 270 -4.69 1.14 -13.97
CA THR A 270 -5.91 0.49 -14.48
C THR A 270 -6.64 1.37 -15.49
N GLY A 271 -6.69 2.68 -15.28
CA GLY A 271 -7.25 3.63 -16.24
C GLY A 271 -6.53 3.61 -17.59
N LEU A 272 -5.19 3.53 -17.58
CA LEU A 272 -4.38 3.38 -18.79
C LEU A 272 -4.63 2.04 -19.49
N HIS A 273 -4.69 0.93 -18.74
CA HIS A 273 -4.97 -0.39 -19.29
C HIS A 273 -6.32 -0.43 -20.02
N LEU A 274 -7.38 0.05 -19.36
CA LEU A 274 -8.71 0.07 -19.95
C LEU A 274 -8.80 1.07 -21.11
N GLY A 275 -8.10 2.21 -21.01
CA GLY A 275 -8.09 3.23 -22.06
C GLY A 275 -7.29 2.86 -23.29
N SER A 276 -6.33 1.92 -23.18
CA SER A 276 -5.56 1.41 -24.32
C SER A 276 -6.21 0.22 -25.03
N GLY A 277 -7.31 -0.30 -24.50
CA GLY A 277 -8.07 -1.39 -25.11
C GLY A 277 -8.82 -0.98 -26.39
N SER A 278 -9.44 -1.95 -27.05
CA SER A 278 -10.19 -1.76 -28.29
C SER A 278 -11.48 -0.93 -28.14
N ASP A 279 -11.98 -0.76 -26.92
CA ASP A 279 -13.15 0.07 -26.60
C ASP A 279 -12.75 1.57 -26.59
N ASN A 280 -12.67 2.19 -27.74
CA ASN A 280 -12.21 3.58 -27.95
C ASN A 280 -13.21 4.67 -27.47
N GLY A 281 -13.89 4.46 -26.38
CA GLY A 281 -14.92 5.40 -25.90
C GLY A 281 -14.60 5.98 -24.52
N PHE A 282 -15.43 5.60 -23.58
CA PHE A 282 -15.44 6.12 -22.21
C PHE A 282 -14.09 6.00 -21.48
N PHE A 283 -13.45 4.81 -21.51
CA PHE A 283 -12.18 4.58 -20.81
C PHE A 283 -11.02 5.36 -21.43
N HIS A 284 -10.97 5.47 -22.74
CA HIS A 284 -9.96 6.28 -23.43
C HIS A 284 -10.03 7.76 -22.99
N THR A 285 -11.25 8.31 -22.88
CA THR A 285 -11.45 9.70 -22.44
C THR A 285 -11.02 9.91 -20.98
N LEU A 286 -11.20 8.90 -20.10
CA LEU A 286 -10.84 8.98 -18.69
C LEU A 286 -9.35 8.76 -18.41
N ALA A 287 -8.65 8.00 -19.25
CA ALA A 287 -7.27 7.57 -18.98
C ALA A 287 -6.32 8.74 -18.72
N VAL A 288 -6.31 9.76 -19.60
CA VAL A 288 -5.42 10.92 -19.48
C VAL A 288 -5.75 11.80 -18.27
N PRO A 289 -7.01 12.22 -18.03
CA PRO A 289 -7.37 13.00 -16.84
C PRO A 289 -7.03 12.28 -15.53
N LEU A 290 -7.30 10.99 -15.43
CA LEU A 290 -6.99 10.21 -14.23
C LEU A 290 -5.49 10.06 -14.03
N PHE A 291 -4.73 9.86 -15.10
CA PHE A 291 -3.27 9.80 -15.02
C PHE A 291 -2.69 11.14 -14.54
N ILE A 292 -3.16 12.27 -15.08
CA ILE A 292 -2.74 13.61 -14.63
C ILE A 292 -3.10 13.83 -13.16
N PHE A 293 -4.33 13.52 -12.77
CA PHE A 293 -4.79 13.61 -11.38
C PHE A 293 -3.89 12.81 -10.42
N THR A 294 -3.58 11.57 -10.79
CA THR A 294 -2.72 10.70 -9.99
C THR A 294 -1.31 11.26 -9.85
N ASN A 295 -0.72 11.75 -10.95
CA ASN A 295 0.60 12.39 -10.91
C ASN A 295 0.61 13.59 -9.97
N PHE A 296 -0.43 14.41 -10.01
CA PHE A 296 -0.56 15.58 -9.14
C PHE A 296 -0.60 15.18 -7.66
N ILE A 297 -1.40 14.18 -7.29
CA ILE A 297 -1.49 13.68 -5.91
C ILE A 297 -0.14 13.11 -5.43
N ILE A 298 0.48 12.22 -6.23
CA ILE A 298 1.76 11.61 -5.85
C ILE A 298 2.87 12.68 -5.76
N ALA A 299 2.90 13.66 -6.67
CA ALA A 299 3.84 14.76 -6.59
C ALA A 299 3.68 15.59 -5.31
N ILE A 300 2.43 15.91 -4.90
CA ILE A 300 2.17 16.59 -3.63
C ILE A 300 2.68 15.77 -2.45
N LEU A 301 2.41 14.46 -2.43
CA LEU A 301 2.87 13.58 -1.36
C LEU A 301 4.41 13.56 -1.28
N LEU A 302 5.10 13.42 -2.40
CA LEU A 302 6.56 13.43 -2.47
C LEU A 302 7.14 14.77 -2.01
N ILE A 303 6.64 15.89 -2.54
CA ILE A 303 7.12 17.25 -2.19
C ILE A 303 6.90 17.53 -0.71
N ARG A 304 5.70 17.23 -0.17
CA ARG A 304 5.40 17.41 1.24
C ARG A 304 6.26 16.52 2.14
N THR A 305 6.49 15.27 1.74
CA THR A 305 7.35 14.34 2.48
C THR A 305 8.80 14.82 2.47
N PHE A 306 9.30 15.29 1.32
CA PHE A 306 10.63 15.87 1.22
C PHE A 306 10.77 17.13 2.08
N ALA A 307 9.76 18.01 2.07
CA ALA A 307 9.74 19.19 2.93
C ALA A 307 9.78 18.82 4.42
N LEU A 308 9.03 17.80 4.87
CA LEU A 308 9.10 17.31 6.25
C LEU A 308 10.48 16.70 6.58
N LEU A 309 11.10 16.02 5.63
CA LEU A 309 12.46 15.47 5.80
C LEU A 309 13.48 16.60 5.99
N MET A 310 13.45 17.62 5.14
CA MET A 310 14.33 18.78 5.24
C MET A 310 14.13 19.59 6.53
N GLN A 311 12.90 19.63 7.05
CA GLN A 311 12.59 20.24 8.35
C GLN A 311 12.95 19.34 9.55
N GLY A 312 13.44 18.12 9.33
CA GLY A 312 13.73 17.15 10.40
C GLY A 312 12.48 16.63 11.14
N LYS A 313 11.27 16.86 10.59
CA LYS A 313 9.99 16.48 11.19
C LYS A 313 9.46 15.11 10.71
N LEU A 314 10.03 14.57 9.64
CA LEU A 314 9.64 13.26 9.12
C LEU A 314 10.18 12.14 10.02
N LEU A 315 11.41 12.28 10.52
CA LEU A 315 12.10 11.23 11.26
C LEU A 315 11.77 11.33 12.74
N ILE A 316 10.93 10.43 13.22
CA ILE A 316 10.55 10.36 14.64
C ILE A 316 11.75 9.85 15.44
N ARG A 317 12.20 10.65 16.41
CA ARG A 317 13.26 10.28 17.36
C ARG A 317 12.63 10.08 18.74
N THR A 318 12.73 8.87 19.24
CA THR A 318 12.23 8.50 20.58
C THR A 318 13.42 8.37 21.54
N GLU A 319 13.25 8.79 22.79
CA GLU A 319 14.28 8.58 23.80
C GLU A 319 14.51 7.08 24.01
N ARG A 320 15.77 6.66 24.02
CA ARG A 320 16.17 5.27 24.21
C ARG A 320 15.57 4.66 25.49
N ALA A 321 15.50 5.46 26.55
CA ALA A 321 14.89 5.05 27.82
C ALA A 321 13.40 4.69 27.69
N VAL A 322 12.65 5.32 26.79
CA VAL A 322 11.24 5.00 26.55
C VAL A 322 11.09 3.69 25.80
N LEU A 323 12.01 3.41 24.85
CA LEU A 323 12.03 2.16 24.10
C LEU A 323 12.43 0.97 24.95
N MET A 324 13.30 1.19 25.96
CA MET A 324 13.75 0.14 26.90
C MET A 324 12.79 -0.06 28.08
N LYS A 325 12.05 0.98 28.51
CA LYS A 325 11.03 0.83 29.58
C LYS A 325 9.79 0.01 29.18
N ALA A 326 9.61 -0.26 27.88
CA ALA A 326 8.64 -1.25 27.45
C ALA A 326 9.05 -2.69 27.85
N GLU A 327 10.31 -2.91 28.25
CA GLU A 327 10.83 -4.19 28.73
C GLU A 327 10.40 -4.52 30.16
N ASP A 328 10.22 -3.50 31.04
CA ASP A 328 10.00 -3.71 32.49
C ASP A 328 8.51 -3.89 32.89
N LYS A 329 7.59 -3.94 31.92
CA LYS A 329 6.14 -4.00 32.17
C LYS A 329 5.47 -5.32 31.74
N GLU A 330 6.22 -6.31 31.34
CA GLU A 330 5.79 -7.71 31.11
C GLU A 330 6.39 -8.64 32.16
#